data_48d212c5587f0151ee95df99c22f4158
#
_entry.id   48d212c5587f0151ee95df99c22f4158
#
_cell.length_a   1.000
_cell.length_b   1.000
_cell.length_c   1.000
_cell.angle_alpha   90.00
_cell.angle_beta   90.00
_cell.angle_gamma   90.00
#
_symmetry.space_group_name_H-M   'P 1'
#
loop_
_entity.id
_entity.type
_entity.pdbx_description
1 polymer ?
#
loop_
_entity_poly.entity_id
_entity_poly.type
_entity_poly.pdbx_seq_one_letter_code
_entity_poly.pdbx_strand_id
1 'polypeptide(L)'
;MISLCMIVRNEEQNLENCLKNIKNKIDEIVIVDTGSTDKTIEIAKKYTDKVFKFKWCDDFAAARNYSVERAKNDWILVLDADEAVDFFNKEALDKFINLNGKQLGRIKIINTLEDAGGKKQLTERVSRIFNKKYFKYYGMIHEQIVPINEVNYKISDVDIIVNHIGYEKDVVNSKGKIARNKELLQKAILENPRDSYLYYQLGKTFFMAKDYEKAEMNFENALKLGVNEKYEYAEDLIESYGYTLINLKKYKEALALEKYEAAYKNIADFNFVMALIYMNNANFKEAVMKFEHCKTSTECKIEGTNSYLADYNIGVIYECLGFADEAVKHYKACKNYSLALNRLKLLHKL
;
A
#
# COMPACT_ATOMS: atom_id res chain seq x y z
N MET A 1 9.16 22.27 -14.80
CA MET A 1 8.30 21.52 -15.75
C MET A 1 8.36 20.03 -15.45
N ILE A 2 7.23 19.33 -15.53
CA ILE A 2 7.09 17.92 -15.18
C ILE A 2 6.25 17.18 -16.23
N SER A 3 6.62 15.93 -16.55
CA SER A 3 5.86 15.05 -17.42
C SER A 3 5.14 13.96 -16.62
N LEU A 4 3.86 13.76 -16.89
CA LEU A 4 3.16 12.54 -16.49
C LEU A 4 3.53 11.41 -17.45
N CYS A 5 4.02 10.30 -16.91
CA CYS A 5 4.31 9.08 -17.65
C CYS A 5 3.42 7.96 -17.17
N MET A 6 2.71 7.31 -18.10
CA MET A 6 1.79 6.23 -17.79
C MET A 6 2.03 5.02 -18.69
N ILE A 7 1.85 3.83 -18.15
CA ILE A 7 1.70 2.60 -18.93
C ILE A 7 0.25 2.13 -18.77
N VAL A 8 -0.38 1.73 -19.87
CA VAL A 8 -1.80 1.37 -19.86
C VAL A 8 -2.06 0.07 -20.62
N ARG A 9 -3.07 -0.69 -20.20
CA ARG A 9 -3.59 -1.85 -20.92
C ARG A 9 -5.04 -2.14 -20.51
N ASN A 10 -5.98 -1.96 -21.46
CA ASN A 10 -7.41 -2.21 -21.25
C ASN A 10 -7.98 -1.39 -20.07
N GLU A 11 -7.80 -0.07 -20.12
CA GLU A 11 -8.20 0.89 -19.08
C GLU A 11 -9.28 1.86 -19.56
N GLU A 12 -10.13 1.45 -20.52
CA GLU A 12 -11.17 2.32 -21.09
C GLU A 12 -12.16 2.87 -20.04
N GLN A 13 -12.32 2.20 -18.90
CA GLN A 13 -13.23 2.61 -17.84
C GLN A 13 -12.61 3.65 -16.89
N ASN A 14 -11.27 3.65 -16.72
CA ASN A 14 -10.58 4.41 -15.69
C ASN A 14 -9.79 5.59 -16.26
N LEU A 15 -9.13 5.40 -17.40
CA LEU A 15 -8.15 6.32 -17.97
C LEU A 15 -8.70 7.75 -18.16
N GLU A 16 -9.94 7.91 -18.61
CA GLU A 16 -10.52 9.23 -18.82
C GLU A 16 -10.67 10.02 -17.53
N ASN A 17 -11.07 9.36 -16.44
CA ASN A 17 -11.21 9.98 -15.13
C ASN A 17 -9.83 10.40 -14.57
N CYS A 18 -8.81 9.55 -14.68
CA CYS A 18 -7.45 9.88 -14.29
C CYS A 18 -6.94 11.12 -15.04
N LEU A 19 -7.00 11.11 -16.37
CA LEU A 19 -6.45 12.17 -17.23
C LEU A 19 -7.20 13.50 -17.09
N LYS A 20 -8.53 13.48 -16.96
CA LYS A 20 -9.35 14.68 -16.79
C LYS A 20 -8.93 15.50 -15.57
N ASN A 21 -8.61 14.82 -14.47
CA ASN A 21 -8.29 15.47 -13.19
C ASN A 21 -6.86 16.03 -13.13
N ILE A 22 -5.95 15.57 -14.02
CA ILE A 22 -4.55 15.98 -13.97
C ILE A 22 -4.10 16.83 -15.17
N LYS A 23 -4.77 16.77 -16.31
CA LYS A 23 -4.35 17.42 -17.56
C LYS A 23 -3.88 18.87 -17.42
N ASN A 24 -4.57 19.68 -16.62
CA ASN A 24 -4.28 21.10 -16.45
C ASN A 24 -3.26 21.40 -15.32
N LYS A 25 -2.69 20.38 -14.70
CA LYS A 25 -1.81 20.51 -13.53
C LYS A 25 -0.34 20.18 -13.86
N ILE A 26 -0.09 19.63 -15.04
CA ILE A 26 1.21 19.16 -15.52
C ILE A 26 1.52 19.71 -16.92
N ASP A 27 2.80 19.66 -17.32
CA ASP A 27 3.27 20.29 -18.56
C ASP A 27 3.23 19.34 -19.76
N GLU A 28 3.20 18.03 -19.53
CA GLU A 28 3.24 17.01 -20.58
C GLU A 28 2.60 15.69 -20.12
N ILE A 29 1.92 15.00 -21.03
CA ILE A 29 1.40 13.63 -20.82
C ILE A 29 2.01 12.69 -21.85
N VAL A 30 2.64 11.62 -21.38
CA VAL A 30 3.18 10.51 -22.19
C VAL A 30 2.47 9.23 -21.78
N ILE A 31 1.82 8.57 -22.74
CA ILE A 31 1.11 7.32 -22.51
C ILE A 31 1.75 6.21 -23.35
N VAL A 32 2.05 5.09 -22.72
CA VAL A 32 2.56 3.90 -23.38
C VAL A 32 1.54 2.78 -23.25
N ASP A 33 0.99 2.40 -24.38
CA ASP A 33 0.06 1.27 -24.49
C ASP A 33 0.85 -0.04 -24.61
N THR A 34 0.55 -0.99 -23.73
CA THR A 34 1.20 -2.31 -23.66
C THR A 34 0.38 -3.43 -24.30
N GLY A 35 -0.58 -3.07 -25.17
CA GLY A 35 -1.38 -4.00 -25.93
C GLY A 35 -2.86 -3.99 -25.57
N SER A 36 -3.48 -2.82 -25.53
CA SER A 36 -4.94 -2.69 -25.35
C SER A 36 -5.71 -3.18 -26.57
N THR A 37 -6.86 -3.77 -26.29
CA THR A 37 -7.83 -4.28 -27.27
C THR A 37 -9.18 -3.56 -27.19
N ASP A 38 -9.34 -2.66 -26.21
CA ASP A 38 -10.50 -1.82 -25.96
C ASP A 38 -10.28 -0.37 -26.46
N LYS A 39 -11.08 0.58 -25.99
CA LYS A 39 -11.00 1.99 -26.37
C LYS A 39 -9.90 2.79 -25.66
N THR A 40 -9.02 2.17 -24.90
CA THR A 40 -7.95 2.85 -24.13
C THR A 40 -7.14 3.82 -25.00
N ILE A 41 -6.68 3.37 -26.18
CA ILE A 41 -5.87 4.21 -27.08
C ILE A 41 -6.68 5.39 -27.64
N GLU A 42 -7.95 5.19 -27.95
CA GLU A 42 -8.84 6.25 -28.43
C GLU A 42 -9.03 7.33 -27.35
N ILE A 43 -9.23 6.92 -26.10
CA ILE A 43 -9.36 7.83 -24.96
C ILE A 43 -8.04 8.58 -24.73
N ALA A 44 -6.89 7.89 -24.73
CA ALA A 44 -5.58 8.50 -24.53
C ALA A 44 -5.33 9.65 -25.53
N LYS A 45 -5.66 9.46 -26.80
CA LYS A 45 -5.48 10.44 -27.88
C LYS A 45 -6.30 11.71 -27.73
N LYS A 46 -7.36 11.73 -26.91
CA LYS A 46 -8.11 12.97 -26.58
C LYS A 46 -7.31 13.91 -25.66
N TYR A 47 -6.29 13.39 -24.97
CA TYR A 47 -5.54 14.12 -23.96
C TYR A 47 -4.10 14.45 -24.37
N THR A 48 -3.51 13.65 -25.27
CA THR A 48 -2.15 13.85 -25.75
C THR A 48 -1.90 13.19 -27.11
N ASP A 49 -1.01 13.79 -27.90
CA ASP A 49 -0.51 13.17 -29.15
C ASP A 49 0.66 12.18 -28.85
N LYS A 50 1.18 12.15 -27.61
CA LYS A 50 2.30 11.31 -27.21
C LYS A 50 1.82 9.96 -26.67
N VAL A 51 1.15 9.20 -27.56
CA VAL A 51 0.68 7.84 -27.31
C VAL A 51 1.58 6.88 -28.09
N PHE A 52 2.35 6.06 -27.36
CA PHE A 52 3.30 5.11 -27.94
C PHE A 52 2.85 3.67 -27.69
N LYS A 53 3.30 2.74 -28.52
CA LYS A 53 3.10 1.30 -28.32
C LYS A 53 4.35 0.66 -27.77
N PHE A 54 4.20 -0.24 -26.82
CA PHE A 54 5.25 -1.07 -26.27
C PHE A 54 4.81 -2.54 -26.32
N LYS A 55 5.62 -3.40 -26.95
CA LYS A 55 5.34 -4.84 -26.96
C LYS A 55 5.62 -5.40 -25.57
N TRP A 56 4.58 -5.86 -24.90
CA TRP A 56 4.70 -6.43 -23.57
C TRP A 56 5.70 -7.58 -23.52
N CYS A 57 6.61 -7.56 -22.54
CA CYS A 57 7.71 -8.50 -22.36
C CYS A 57 7.81 -9.02 -20.92
N ASP A 58 6.71 -9.02 -20.17
CA ASP A 58 6.65 -9.46 -18.78
C ASP A 58 7.54 -8.65 -17.81
N ASP A 59 7.81 -7.40 -18.15
CA ASP A 59 8.66 -6.48 -17.39
C ASP A 59 8.02 -5.10 -17.29
N PHE A 60 7.52 -4.77 -16.08
CA PHE A 60 6.92 -3.47 -15.80
C PHE A 60 7.94 -2.34 -15.80
N ALA A 61 9.16 -2.57 -15.26
CA ALA A 61 10.20 -1.53 -15.27
C ALA A 61 10.62 -1.18 -16.71
N ALA A 62 10.72 -2.16 -17.60
CA ALA A 62 11.01 -1.91 -19.01
C ALA A 62 9.95 -1.02 -19.66
N ALA A 63 8.66 -1.30 -19.44
CA ALA A 63 7.57 -0.50 -19.98
C ALA A 63 7.55 0.92 -19.38
N ARG A 64 7.78 1.07 -18.05
CA ARG A 64 7.84 2.40 -17.41
C ARG A 64 9.05 3.19 -17.86
N ASN A 65 10.24 2.59 -17.94
CA ASN A 65 11.43 3.26 -18.44
C ASN A 65 11.24 3.71 -19.90
N TYR A 66 10.59 2.90 -20.73
CA TYR A 66 10.24 3.28 -22.10
C TYR A 66 9.34 4.52 -22.14
N SER A 67 8.40 4.68 -21.21
CA SER A 67 7.58 5.90 -21.12
C SER A 67 8.38 7.11 -20.64
N VAL A 68 9.25 6.91 -19.66
CA VAL A 68 10.13 7.95 -19.08
C VAL A 68 11.11 8.50 -20.13
N GLU A 69 11.69 7.65 -20.98
CA GLU A 69 12.61 8.05 -22.07
C GLU A 69 11.94 8.97 -23.08
N ARG A 70 10.63 8.83 -23.30
CA ARG A 70 9.83 9.64 -24.25
C ARG A 70 9.36 10.96 -23.69
N ALA A 71 9.48 11.17 -22.40
CA ALA A 71 9.16 12.44 -21.78
C ALA A 71 10.17 13.52 -22.17
N LYS A 72 9.68 14.73 -22.45
CA LYS A 72 10.52 15.90 -22.77
C LYS A 72 11.18 16.47 -21.51
N ASN A 73 10.46 16.47 -20.40
CA ASN A 73 10.93 17.07 -19.14
C ASN A 73 11.80 16.08 -18.35
N ASP A 74 12.71 16.59 -17.54
CA ASP A 74 13.57 15.79 -16.68
C ASP A 74 12.80 15.23 -15.46
N TRP A 75 11.87 16.02 -14.94
CA TRP A 75 11.03 15.59 -13.84
C TRP A 75 9.84 14.79 -14.33
N ILE A 76 9.62 13.67 -13.68
CA ILE A 76 8.60 12.67 -14.02
C ILE A 76 7.67 12.50 -12.84
N LEU A 77 6.37 12.51 -13.10
CA LEU A 77 5.32 11.97 -12.25
C LEU A 77 4.80 10.70 -12.93
N VAL A 78 4.62 9.63 -12.16
CA VAL A 78 4.01 8.40 -12.67
C VAL A 78 2.70 8.17 -11.94
N LEU A 79 1.64 7.88 -12.70
CA LEU A 79 0.35 7.42 -12.18
C LEU A 79 -0.11 6.21 -12.98
N ASP A 80 -0.89 5.36 -12.32
CA ASP A 80 -1.62 4.27 -12.96
C ASP A 80 -3.00 4.76 -13.43
N ALA A 81 -3.61 4.10 -14.41
CA ALA A 81 -4.84 4.58 -15.04
C ALA A 81 -6.06 4.57 -14.08
N ASP A 82 -6.01 3.73 -13.05
CA ASP A 82 -7.03 3.60 -12.00
C ASP A 82 -6.77 4.51 -10.79
N GLU A 83 -5.77 5.42 -10.88
CA GLU A 83 -5.43 6.41 -9.87
C GLU A 83 -5.99 7.79 -10.27
N ALA A 84 -7.04 8.25 -9.59
CA ALA A 84 -7.63 9.57 -9.82
C ALA A 84 -7.08 10.60 -8.82
N VAL A 85 -6.57 11.73 -9.34
CA VAL A 85 -6.09 12.83 -8.51
C VAL A 85 -7.25 13.51 -7.81
N ASP A 86 -7.23 13.48 -6.48
CA ASP A 86 -8.19 14.16 -5.59
C ASP A 86 -7.68 15.53 -5.17
N PHE A 87 -6.44 15.59 -4.69
CA PHE A 87 -5.79 16.83 -4.29
C PHE A 87 -4.43 16.99 -4.95
N PHE A 88 -4.09 18.21 -5.36
CA PHE A 88 -2.82 18.50 -6.04
C PHE A 88 -2.33 19.90 -5.67
N ASN A 89 -1.31 19.98 -4.82
CA ASN A 89 -0.67 21.21 -4.44
C ASN A 89 0.46 21.57 -5.42
N LYS A 90 0.15 22.41 -6.39
CA LYS A 90 1.13 22.83 -7.43
C LYS A 90 2.33 23.56 -6.82
N GLU A 91 2.13 24.40 -5.80
CA GLU A 91 3.21 25.14 -5.16
C GLU A 91 4.18 24.21 -4.42
N ALA A 92 3.65 23.19 -3.73
CA ALA A 92 4.47 22.17 -3.07
C ALA A 92 5.28 21.36 -4.08
N LEU A 93 4.68 20.99 -5.21
CA LEU A 93 5.39 20.32 -6.30
C LEU A 93 6.47 21.23 -6.91
N ASP A 94 6.18 22.49 -7.18
CA ASP A 94 7.14 23.44 -7.76
C ASP A 94 8.33 23.69 -6.81
N LYS A 95 8.08 23.80 -5.50
CA LYS A 95 9.15 23.83 -4.50
C LYS A 95 10.01 22.57 -4.54
N PHE A 96 9.37 21.40 -4.61
CA PHE A 96 10.07 20.12 -4.65
C PHE A 96 10.96 19.99 -5.90
N ILE A 97 10.45 20.28 -7.10
CA ILE A 97 11.23 20.16 -8.36
C ILE A 97 12.35 21.20 -8.50
N ASN A 98 12.27 22.32 -7.79
CA ASN A 98 13.32 23.36 -7.78
C ASN A 98 14.47 23.04 -6.81
N LEU A 99 14.37 22.01 -5.98
CA LEU A 99 15.47 21.47 -5.21
C LEU A 99 16.47 20.75 -6.15
N ASN A 100 17.57 20.22 -5.57
CA ASN A 100 18.49 19.42 -6.38
C ASN A 100 17.74 18.16 -6.88
N GLY A 101 17.96 17.75 -8.12
CA GLY A 101 17.24 16.60 -8.72
C GLY A 101 17.48 15.23 -8.06
N LYS A 102 18.28 15.16 -7.00
CA LYS A 102 18.67 13.93 -6.30
C LYS A 102 17.74 13.62 -5.14
N GLN A 103 16.43 13.54 -5.43
CA GLN A 103 15.41 13.20 -4.46
C GLN A 103 14.22 12.50 -5.10
N LEU A 104 13.53 11.71 -4.30
CA LEU A 104 12.27 11.06 -4.65
C LEU A 104 11.12 11.74 -3.93
N GLY A 105 10.04 12.01 -4.66
CA GLY A 105 8.79 12.54 -4.12
C GLY A 105 7.78 11.42 -3.92
N ARG A 106 7.27 11.28 -2.68
CA ARG A 106 6.15 10.39 -2.39
C ARG A 106 4.85 11.15 -2.50
N ILE A 107 3.85 10.51 -3.06
CA ILE A 107 2.46 10.97 -3.06
C ILE A 107 1.63 10.07 -2.14
N LYS A 108 0.51 10.58 -1.68
CA LYS A 108 -0.44 9.83 -0.85
C LYS A 108 -1.43 9.11 -1.75
N ILE A 109 -1.53 7.79 -1.60
CA ILE A 109 -2.52 6.95 -2.28
C ILE A 109 -3.53 6.46 -1.26
N ILE A 110 -4.81 6.62 -1.57
CA ILE A 110 -5.93 6.16 -0.74
C ILE A 110 -6.61 5.01 -1.47
N ASN A 111 -6.54 3.83 -0.87
CA ASN A 111 -7.23 2.62 -1.31
C ASN A 111 -8.48 2.42 -0.46
N THR A 112 -9.60 2.05 -1.06
CA THR A 112 -10.80 1.66 -0.31
C THR A 112 -10.81 0.16 -0.13
N LEU A 113 -10.89 -0.30 1.12
CA LEU A 113 -11.05 -1.69 1.51
C LEU A 113 -12.46 -1.89 2.03
N GLU A 114 -13.03 -3.08 1.85
CA GLU A 114 -14.33 -3.45 2.41
C GLU A 114 -14.22 -4.79 3.16
N ASP A 115 -14.70 -4.79 4.39
CA ASP A 115 -14.80 -6.00 5.22
C ASP A 115 -16.15 -6.05 5.97
N ALA A 116 -16.29 -7.00 6.90
CA ALA A 116 -17.50 -7.15 7.70
C ALA A 116 -17.87 -5.91 8.55
N GLY A 117 -16.92 -5.02 8.81
CA GLY A 117 -17.11 -3.76 9.53
C GLY A 117 -17.55 -2.60 8.63
N GLY A 118 -17.53 -2.78 7.32
CA GLY A 118 -17.83 -1.77 6.31
C GLY A 118 -16.61 -1.34 5.50
N LYS A 119 -16.76 -0.22 4.79
CA LYS A 119 -15.67 0.39 4.01
C LYS A 119 -14.69 1.11 4.93
N LYS A 120 -13.39 0.96 4.66
CA LYS A 120 -12.27 1.64 5.33
C LYS A 120 -11.26 2.11 4.29
N GLN A 121 -10.45 3.08 4.66
CA GLN A 121 -9.35 3.53 3.84
C GLN A 121 -8.03 2.88 4.27
N LEU A 122 -7.23 2.50 3.27
CA LEU A 122 -5.82 2.17 3.43
C LEU A 122 -5.02 3.29 2.77
N THR A 123 -4.23 3.99 3.57
CA THR A 123 -3.38 5.09 3.10
C THR A 123 -1.95 4.59 2.94
N GLU A 124 -1.39 4.82 1.76
CA GLU A 124 0.00 4.51 1.44
C GLU A 124 0.72 5.75 0.92
N ARG A 125 2.03 5.85 1.18
CA ARG A 125 2.89 6.88 0.60
C ARG A 125 3.85 6.20 -0.35
N VAL A 126 3.74 6.50 -1.64
CA VAL A 126 4.47 5.81 -2.71
C VAL A 126 5.32 6.81 -3.49
N SER A 127 6.58 6.47 -3.72
CA SER A 127 7.48 7.27 -4.56
C SER A 127 6.99 7.25 -6.01
N ARG A 128 6.54 8.42 -6.51
CA ARG A 128 5.97 8.60 -7.84
C ARG A 128 6.59 9.78 -8.60
N ILE A 129 7.41 10.61 -7.93
CA ILE A 129 8.03 11.80 -8.52
C ILE A 129 9.54 11.67 -8.44
N PHE A 130 10.22 11.80 -9.58
CA PHE A 130 11.66 11.69 -9.65
C PHE A 130 12.24 12.42 -10.88
N ASN A 131 13.55 12.68 -10.86
CA ASN A 131 14.27 13.21 -12.01
C ASN A 131 14.94 12.05 -12.78
N LYS A 132 14.56 11.86 -14.06
CA LYS A 132 15.03 10.76 -14.91
C LYS A 132 16.54 10.77 -15.20
N LYS A 133 17.25 11.88 -14.93
CA LYS A 133 18.72 11.94 -15.04
C LYS A 133 19.42 11.17 -13.91
N TYR A 134 18.75 11.00 -12.78
CA TYR A 134 19.33 10.38 -11.59
C TYR A 134 18.70 9.05 -11.24
N PHE A 135 17.47 8.78 -11.70
CA PHE A 135 16.68 7.61 -11.30
C PHE A 135 16.05 6.91 -12.48
N LYS A 136 15.82 5.62 -12.31
CA LYS A 136 15.10 4.74 -13.25
C LYS A 136 14.28 3.71 -12.50
N TYR A 137 13.37 3.04 -13.18
CA TYR A 137 12.69 1.85 -12.65
C TYR A 137 13.59 0.61 -12.76
N TYR A 138 13.50 -0.26 -11.77
CA TYR A 138 14.16 -1.56 -11.71
C TYR A 138 13.23 -2.61 -11.12
N GLY A 139 13.32 -3.86 -11.63
CA GLY A 139 12.50 -4.99 -11.24
C GLY A 139 11.34 -5.26 -12.20
N MET A 140 11.20 -6.52 -12.65
CA MET A 140 10.19 -6.88 -13.64
C MET A 140 8.76 -6.76 -13.11
N ILE A 141 8.59 -6.83 -11.78
CA ILE A 141 7.31 -6.64 -11.09
C ILE A 141 7.54 -6.00 -9.73
N HIS A 142 6.56 -5.22 -9.22
CA HIS A 142 6.69 -4.37 -8.05
C HIS A 142 7.95 -3.49 -8.15
N GLU A 143 8.12 -2.96 -9.32
CA GLU A 143 9.28 -2.18 -9.73
C GLU A 143 9.51 -0.97 -8.84
N GLN A 144 10.78 -0.78 -8.47
CA GLN A 144 11.21 0.29 -7.59
C GLN A 144 11.94 1.38 -8.38
N ILE A 145 11.82 2.63 -7.92
CA ILE A 145 12.65 3.73 -8.43
C ILE A 145 13.99 3.65 -7.74
N VAL A 146 15.04 3.39 -8.52
CA VAL A 146 16.41 3.24 -8.05
C VAL A 146 17.33 4.28 -8.68
N PRO A 147 18.42 4.69 -8.01
CA PRO A 147 19.39 5.58 -8.61
C PRO A 147 20.13 4.88 -9.79
N ILE A 148 20.44 5.65 -10.85
CA ILE A 148 21.19 5.15 -12.01
C ILE A 148 22.65 4.88 -11.64
N ASN A 149 23.22 5.74 -10.78
CA ASN A 149 24.56 5.63 -10.23
C ASN A 149 24.48 5.78 -8.71
N GLU A 150 25.57 5.47 -8.00
CA GLU A 150 25.63 5.74 -6.56
C GLU A 150 25.41 7.23 -6.29
N VAL A 151 24.31 7.54 -5.65
CA VAL A 151 23.89 8.90 -5.33
C VAL A 151 23.23 8.89 -3.94
N ASN A 152 23.67 9.79 -3.08
CA ASN A 152 22.93 10.08 -1.86
C ASN A 152 21.67 10.87 -2.23
N TYR A 153 20.51 10.33 -1.89
CA TYR A 153 19.21 10.96 -2.17
C TYR A 153 18.34 11.01 -0.92
N LYS A 154 17.36 11.89 -0.96
CA LYS A 154 16.33 12.02 0.06
C LYS A 154 14.98 11.60 -0.51
N ILE A 155 14.13 11.08 0.37
CA ILE A 155 12.73 10.84 0.07
C ILE A 155 11.93 11.89 0.83
N SER A 156 11.00 12.57 0.16
CA SER A 156 10.18 13.62 0.74
C SER A 156 8.73 13.49 0.27
N ASP A 157 7.80 13.79 1.15
CA ASP A 157 6.39 13.81 0.78
C ASP A 157 6.07 15.06 -0.04
N VAL A 158 5.30 14.87 -1.10
CA VAL A 158 4.74 15.95 -1.93
C VAL A 158 3.23 15.90 -1.76
N ASP A 159 2.66 17.04 -1.52
CA ASP A 159 1.24 17.19 -1.16
C ASP A 159 0.32 16.96 -2.40
N ILE A 160 0.29 15.72 -2.83
CA ILE A 160 -0.57 15.17 -3.89
C ILE A 160 -1.27 13.95 -3.31
N ILE A 161 -2.60 13.90 -3.47
CA ILE A 161 -3.44 12.80 -3.02
C ILE A 161 -4.15 12.20 -4.23
N VAL A 162 -4.09 10.89 -4.36
CA VAL A 162 -4.81 10.14 -5.38
C VAL A 162 -5.70 9.08 -4.73
N ASN A 163 -6.87 8.88 -5.29
CA ASN A 163 -7.79 7.81 -4.92
C ASN A 163 -7.64 6.67 -5.94
N HIS A 164 -7.39 5.47 -5.44
CA HIS A 164 -7.32 4.27 -6.27
C HIS A 164 -8.73 3.68 -6.43
N ILE A 165 -9.24 3.72 -7.65
CA ILE A 165 -10.65 3.39 -7.96
C ILE A 165 -10.82 1.88 -8.21
N GLY A 166 -9.75 1.16 -8.49
CA GLY A 166 -9.77 -0.23 -8.99
C GLY A 166 -10.16 -1.32 -7.99
N TYR A 167 -10.35 -1.00 -6.70
CA TYR A 167 -10.59 -2.03 -5.67
C TYR A 167 -12.04 -2.54 -5.58
N GLU A 168 -13.03 -1.78 -6.05
CA GLU A 168 -14.45 -2.10 -5.81
C GLU A 168 -15.08 -3.10 -6.79
N LYS A 169 -14.50 -3.38 -7.97
CA LYS A 169 -15.23 -4.07 -9.05
C LYS A 169 -14.74 -5.46 -9.45
N ASP A 170 -13.61 -5.97 -8.96
CA ASP A 170 -12.98 -7.10 -9.65
C ASP A 170 -12.49 -8.28 -8.79
N VAL A 171 -13.40 -9.03 -8.19
CA VAL A 171 -13.06 -10.38 -7.69
C VAL A 171 -12.60 -11.31 -8.83
N VAL A 172 -13.09 -11.12 -10.05
CA VAL A 172 -12.71 -11.91 -11.24
C VAL A 172 -11.33 -11.49 -11.77
N ASN A 173 -11.07 -10.17 -11.85
CA ASN A 173 -9.76 -9.65 -12.27
C ASN A 173 -8.68 -9.87 -11.20
N SER A 174 -9.04 -9.92 -9.92
CA SER A 174 -8.07 -10.18 -8.84
C SER A 174 -7.40 -11.54 -8.98
N LYS A 175 -8.13 -12.60 -9.39
CA LYS A 175 -7.55 -13.94 -9.60
C LYS A 175 -6.52 -13.95 -10.74
N GLY A 176 -6.78 -13.25 -11.83
CA GLY A 176 -5.84 -13.12 -12.94
C GLY A 176 -4.59 -12.30 -12.56
N LYS A 177 -4.78 -11.20 -11.83
CA LYS A 177 -3.67 -10.39 -11.30
C LYS A 177 -2.80 -11.19 -10.32
N ILE A 178 -3.40 -11.93 -9.37
CA ILE A 178 -2.68 -12.78 -8.41
C ILE A 178 -1.86 -13.86 -9.14
N ALA A 179 -2.45 -14.57 -10.11
CA ALA A 179 -1.74 -15.61 -10.86
C ALA A 179 -0.54 -15.05 -11.63
N ARG A 180 -0.73 -13.94 -12.36
CA ARG A 180 0.34 -13.23 -13.06
C ARG A 180 1.44 -12.75 -12.10
N ASN A 181 1.07 -12.09 -11.00
CA ASN A 181 2.05 -11.55 -10.05
C ASN A 181 2.89 -12.67 -9.44
N LYS A 182 2.25 -13.79 -9.06
CA LYS A 182 2.95 -14.98 -8.56
C LYS A 182 3.97 -15.50 -9.57
N GLU A 183 3.57 -15.65 -10.84
CA GLU A 183 4.47 -16.16 -11.90
C GLU A 183 5.67 -15.23 -12.09
N LEU A 184 5.44 -13.91 -12.21
CA LEU A 184 6.51 -12.94 -12.41
C LEU A 184 7.44 -12.85 -11.19
N LEU A 185 6.90 -12.89 -9.96
CA LEU A 185 7.71 -12.91 -8.74
C LEU A 185 8.56 -14.16 -8.64
N GLN A 186 8.02 -15.33 -9.01
CA GLN A 186 8.79 -16.56 -9.02
C GLN A 186 9.94 -16.52 -10.05
N LYS A 187 9.71 -15.94 -11.24
CA LYS A 187 10.77 -15.69 -12.22
C LYS A 187 11.82 -14.72 -11.66
N ALA A 188 11.40 -13.62 -11.06
CA ALA A 188 12.31 -12.64 -10.47
C ALA A 188 13.19 -13.23 -9.35
N ILE A 189 12.62 -14.12 -8.50
CA ILE A 189 13.35 -14.81 -7.45
C ILE A 189 14.38 -15.77 -8.03
N LEU A 190 14.09 -16.44 -9.16
CA LEU A 190 15.10 -17.31 -9.82
C LEU A 190 16.31 -16.51 -10.32
N GLU A 191 16.09 -15.28 -10.79
CA GLU A 191 17.16 -14.38 -11.21
C GLU A 191 17.91 -13.75 -10.03
N ASN A 192 17.19 -13.41 -8.94
CA ASN A 192 17.74 -12.75 -7.76
C ASN A 192 17.34 -13.45 -6.46
N PRO A 193 17.86 -14.66 -6.17
CA PRO A 193 17.39 -15.50 -5.05
C PRO A 193 17.77 -14.96 -3.66
N ARG A 194 18.55 -13.87 -3.57
CA ARG A 194 18.94 -13.22 -2.31
C ARG A 194 18.22 -11.89 -2.09
N ASP A 195 17.27 -11.54 -2.92
CA ASP A 195 16.50 -10.30 -2.76
C ASP A 195 15.31 -10.53 -1.80
N SER A 196 15.42 -10.06 -0.57
CA SER A 196 14.38 -10.16 0.47
C SER A 196 13.07 -9.47 0.08
N TYR A 197 13.14 -8.40 -0.74
CA TYR A 197 11.96 -7.69 -1.20
C TYR A 197 11.06 -8.55 -2.10
N LEU A 198 11.64 -9.38 -2.96
CA LEU A 198 10.87 -10.27 -3.83
C LEU A 198 10.11 -11.34 -3.03
N TYR A 199 10.73 -11.90 -1.99
CA TYR A 199 10.05 -12.85 -1.10
C TYR A 199 8.94 -12.15 -0.29
N TYR A 200 9.18 -10.93 0.18
CA TYR A 200 8.13 -10.14 0.82
C TYR A 200 6.94 -9.96 -0.12
N GLN A 201 7.15 -9.54 -1.37
CA GLN A 201 6.08 -9.33 -2.35
C GLN A 201 5.34 -10.63 -2.71
N LEU A 202 6.06 -11.76 -2.78
CA LEU A 202 5.44 -13.06 -3.01
C LEU A 202 4.61 -13.49 -1.78
N GLY A 203 5.09 -13.23 -0.57
CA GLY A 203 4.35 -13.43 0.68
C GLY A 203 3.06 -12.60 0.71
N LYS A 204 3.11 -11.31 0.34
CA LYS A 204 1.92 -10.44 0.20
C LYS A 204 0.94 -11.00 -0.83
N THR A 205 1.43 -11.49 -1.96
CA THR A 205 0.59 -12.08 -3.01
C THR A 205 -0.15 -13.33 -2.50
N PHE A 206 0.50 -14.20 -1.73
CA PHE A 206 -0.14 -15.35 -1.10
C PHE A 206 -1.08 -14.94 0.03
N PHE A 207 -0.73 -13.92 0.83
CA PHE A 207 -1.61 -13.38 1.87
C PHE A 207 -2.93 -12.86 1.28
N MET A 208 -2.87 -12.08 0.19
CA MET A 208 -4.07 -11.63 -0.54
C MET A 208 -4.90 -12.79 -1.11
N ALA A 209 -4.24 -13.88 -1.51
CA ALA A 209 -4.90 -15.10 -1.94
C ALA A 209 -5.45 -15.95 -0.77
N LYS A 210 -5.22 -15.55 0.48
CA LYS A 210 -5.54 -16.28 1.72
C LYS A 210 -4.84 -17.64 1.82
N ASP A 211 -3.73 -17.84 1.09
CA ASP A 211 -2.83 -19.00 1.21
C ASP A 211 -1.77 -18.66 2.28
N TYR A 212 -2.22 -18.68 3.55
CA TYR A 212 -1.41 -18.18 4.66
C TYR A 212 -0.17 -19.03 4.95
N GLU A 213 -0.20 -20.32 4.66
CA GLU A 213 0.97 -21.20 4.80
C GLU A 213 2.09 -20.79 3.84
N LYS A 214 1.76 -20.48 2.58
CA LYS A 214 2.75 -19.99 1.62
C LYS A 214 3.16 -18.55 1.90
N ALA A 215 2.25 -17.72 2.42
CA ALA A 215 2.58 -16.37 2.86
C ALA A 215 3.63 -16.42 3.98
N GLU A 216 3.42 -17.24 5.01
CA GLU A 216 4.35 -17.45 6.12
C GLU A 216 5.74 -17.85 5.61
N MET A 217 5.82 -18.90 4.79
CA MET A 217 7.09 -19.39 4.25
C MET A 217 7.88 -18.28 3.54
N ASN A 218 7.19 -17.44 2.75
CA ASN A 218 7.85 -16.38 2.01
C ASN A 218 8.24 -15.21 2.90
N PHE A 219 7.43 -14.81 3.89
CA PHE A 219 7.82 -13.79 4.86
C PHE A 219 9.01 -14.24 5.70
N GLU A 220 9.06 -15.52 6.13
CA GLU A 220 10.23 -16.06 6.81
C GLU A 220 11.49 -16.01 5.93
N ASN A 221 11.37 -16.37 4.64
CA ASN A 221 12.50 -16.30 3.72
C ASN A 221 13.01 -14.87 3.56
N ALA A 222 12.10 -13.89 3.43
CA ALA A 222 12.47 -12.48 3.42
C ALA A 222 13.26 -12.09 4.68
N LEU A 223 12.76 -12.47 5.86
CA LEU A 223 13.40 -12.16 7.14
C LEU A 223 14.75 -12.87 7.32
N LYS A 224 14.88 -14.12 6.88
CA LYS A 224 16.16 -14.91 6.92
C LYS A 224 17.25 -14.29 6.05
N LEU A 225 16.88 -13.66 4.93
CA LEU A 225 17.81 -12.95 4.04
C LEU A 225 18.33 -11.63 4.65
N GLY A 226 17.71 -11.16 5.72
CA GLY A 226 18.07 -9.93 6.39
C GLY A 226 17.36 -8.72 5.76
N VAL A 227 16.44 -8.15 6.50
CA VAL A 227 15.70 -6.94 6.11
C VAL A 227 16.19 -5.79 6.97
N ASN A 228 16.61 -4.70 6.33
CA ASN A 228 16.93 -3.48 7.06
C ASN A 228 15.62 -2.81 7.51
N GLU A 229 15.44 -2.68 8.83
CA GLU A 229 14.25 -2.10 9.46
C GLU A 229 13.95 -0.64 9.02
N LYS A 230 14.89 0.03 8.39
CA LYS A 230 14.72 1.38 7.84
C LYS A 230 14.05 1.40 6.46
N TYR A 231 13.92 0.26 5.80
CA TYR A 231 13.19 0.19 4.54
C TYR A 231 11.68 0.28 4.77
N GLU A 232 10.98 1.05 3.94
CA GLU A 232 9.54 1.26 4.05
C GLU A 232 8.75 -0.06 4.04
N TYR A 233 9.19 -1.05 3.25
CA TYR A 233 8.52 -2.34 3.20
C TYR A 233 8.76 -3.23 4.41
N ALA A 234 9.77 -2.94 5.23
CA ALA A 234 10.13 -3.79 6.37
C ALA A 234 9.03 -3.79 7.44
N GLU A 235 8.45 -2.63 7.72
CA GLU A 235 7.31 -2.50 8.63
C GLU A 235 6.09 -3.29 8.11
N ASP A 236 5.71 -3.11 6.83
CA ASP A 236 4.57 -3.83 6.24
C ASP A 236 4.81 -5.35 6.18
N LEU A 237 6.05 -5.79 5.96
CA LEU A 237 6.43 -7.19 6.07
C LEU A 237 6.12 -7.75 7.47
N ILE A 238 6.54 -7.04 8.54
CA ILE A 238 6.32 -7.50 9.92
C ILE A 238 4.83 -7.52 10.26
N GLU A 239 4.08 -6.49 9.89
CA GLU A 239 2.63 -6.43 10.08
C GLU A 239 1.92 -7.56 9.33
N SER A 240 2.21 -7.73 8.04
CA SER A 240 1.62 -8.79 7.20
C SER A 240 1.96 -10.19 7.71
N TYR A 241 3.18 -10.39 8.22
CA TYR A 241 3.59 -11.64 8.84
C TYR A 241 2.84 -11.88 10.16
N GLY A 242 2.67 -10.86 10.99
CA GLY A 242 1.84 -10.94 12.21
C GLY A 242 0.40 -11.34 11.90
N TYR A 243 -0.25 -10.69 10.95
CA TYR A 243 -1.60 -11.08 10.50
C TYR A 243 -1.63 -12.51 9.92
N THR A 244 -0.58 -12.94 9.22
CA THR A 244 -0.47 -14.30 8.69
C THR A 244 -0.46 -15.32 9.82
N LEU A 245 0.38 -15.11 10.85
CA LEU A 245 0.47 -16.00 12.00
C LEU A 245 -0.85 -16.05 12.80
N ILE A 246 -1.54 -14.91 12.94
CA ILE A 246 -2.87 -14.86 13.58
C ILE A 246 -3.86 -15.71 12.77
N ASN A 247 -3.91 -15.60 11.45
CA ASN A 247 -4.81 -16.38 10.60
C ASN A 247 -4.50 -17.90 10.64
N LEU A 248 -3.23 -18.27 10.80
CA LEU A 248 -2.78 -19.65 11.01
C LEU A 248 -2.97 -20.15 12.45
N LYS A 249 -3.46 -19.29 13.36
CA LYS A 249 -3.59 -19.57 14.80
C LYS A 249 -2.26 -19.91 15.50
N LYS A 250 -1.15 -19.46 14.93
CA LYS A 250 0.21 -19.58 15.48
C LYS A 250 0.50 -18.43 16.45
N TYR A 251 -0.38 -18.29 17.45
CA TYR A 251 -0.38 -17.13 18.34
C TYR A 251 0.91 -17.02 19.18
N LYS A 252 1.45 -18.15 19.66
CA LYS A 252 2.67 -18.18 20.46
C LYS A 252 3.90 -17.78 19.64
N GLU A 253 4.00 -18.29 18.42
CA GLU A 253 5.06 -17.97 17.48
C GLU A 253 5.05 -16.48 17.12
N ALA A 254 3.86 -15.89 17.01
CA ALA A 254 3.68 -14.49 16.70
C ALA A 254 4.28 -13.54 17.76
N LEU A 255 4.40 -13.97 19.03
CA LEU A 255 5.07 -13.19 20.07
C LEU A 255 6.53 -12.88 19.76
N ALA A 256 7.20 -13.67 18.90
CA ALA A 256 8.56 -13.38 18.47
C ALA A 256 8.69 -12.04 17.70
N LEU A 257 7.58 -11.44 17.25
CA LEU A 257 7.58 -10.13 16.62
C LEU A 257 7.83 -8.97 17.61
N GLU A 258 7.75 -9.20 18.93
CA GLU A 258 8.14 -8.24 19.97
C GLU A 258 9.55 -7.69 19.76
N LYS A 259 10.45 -8.47 19.17
CA LYS A 259 11.83 -8.02 18.86
C LYS A 259 11.91 -6.77 17.98
N TYR A 260 10.83 -6.46 17.22
CA TYR A 260 10.76 -5.29 16.35
C TYR A 260 10.16 -4.06 17.05
N GLU A 261 9.77 -4.19 18.31
CA GLU A 261 9.15 -3.08 19.06
C GLU A 261 10.04 -1.84 19.15
N ALA A 262 11.35 -2.02 19.31
CA ALA A 262 12.27 -0.89 19.36
C ALA A 262 12.25 -0.03 18.08
N ALA A 263 12.07 -0.66 16.92
CA ALA A 263 12.01 0.01 15.63
C ALA A 263 10.64 0.67 15.38
N TYR A 264 9.53 -0.01 15.74
CA TYR A 264 8.19 0.36 15.29
C TYR A 264 7.22 0.77 16.40
N LYS A 265 7.70 1.00 17.65
CA LYS A 265 6.87 1.34 18.83
C LYS A 265 5.95 2.55 18.64
N ASN A 266 6.30 3.49 17.75
CA ASN A 266 5.50 4.70 17.51
C ASN A 266 4.52 4.55 16.33
N ILE A 267 4.45 3.38 15.69
CA ILE A 267 3.60 3.12 14.53
C ILE A 267 2.30 2.47 14.99
N ALA A 268 1.17 3.10 14.68
CA ALA A 268 -0.14 2.63 15.12
C ALA A 268 -0.44 1.21 14.61
N ASP A 269 -0.20 0.95 13.32
CA ASP A 269 -0.55 -0.33 12.69
C ASP A 269 0.30 -1.48 13.24
N PHE A 270 1.59 -1.27 13.51
CA PHE A 270 2.44 -2.25 14.21
C PHE A 270 1.92 -2.54 15.63
N ASN A 271 1.63 -1.49 16.42
CA ASN A 271 1.08 -1.69 17.78
C ASN A 271 -0.27 -2.39 17.73
N PHE A 272 -1.09 -2.13 16.71
CA PHE A 272 -2.38 -2.76 16.54
C PHE A 272 -2.25 -4.27 16.27
N VAL A 273 -1.35 -4.70 15.39
CA VAL A 273 -1.12 -6.13 15.16
C VAL A 273 -0.53 -6.81 16.37
N MET A 274 0.40 -6.15 17.11
CA MET A 274 0.92 -6.68 18.35
C MET A 274 -0.17 -6.81 19.44
N ALA A 275 -1.08 -5.83 19.53
CA ALA A 275 -2.23 -5.92 20.44
C ALA A 275 -3.13 -7.11 20.11
N LEU A 276 -3.41 -7.38 18.82
CA LEU A 276 -4.14 -8.59 18.40
C LEU A 276 -3.39 -9.87 18.75
N ILE A 277 -2.06 -9.90 18.62
CA ILE A 277 -1.23 -11.05 19.01
C ILE A 277 -1.35 -11.31 20.52
N TYR A 278 -1.19 -10.27 21.36
CA TYR A 278 -1.37 -10.39 22.79
C TYR A 278 -2.78 -10.84 23.18
N MET A 279 -3.80 -10.26 22.54
CA MET A 279 -5.21 -10.63 22.77
C MET A 279 -5.45 -12.12 22.51
N ASN A 280 -4.92 -12.66 21.40
CA ASN A 280 -5.06 -14.06 21.03
C ASN A 280 -4.23 -15.02 21.91
N ASN A 281 -3.23 -14.49 22.64
CA ASN A 281 -2.46 -15.22 23.66
C ASN A 281 -3.06 -15.08 25.08
N ALA A 282 -4.23 -14.46 25.22
CA ALA A 282 -4.87 -14.12 26.50
C ALA A 282 -4.02 -13.17 27.39
N ASN A 283 -3.05 -12.47 26.82
CA ASN A 283 -2.27 -11.42 27.48
C ASN A 283 -3.07 -10.10 27.40
N PHE A 284 -4.23 -10.09 28.07
CA PHE A 284 -5.22 -9.01 27.89
C PHE A 284 -4.74 -7.64 28.39
N LYS A 285 -3.92 -7.60 29.44
CA LYS A 285 -3.36 -6.35 29.95
C LYS A 285 -2.45 -5.69 28.91
N GLU A 286 -1.52 -6.45 28.34
CA GLU A 286 -0.59 -6.01 27.30
C GLU A 286 -1.36 -5.62 26.02
N ALA A 287 -2.39 -6.38 25.65
CA ALA A 287 -3.26 -6.08 24.52
C ALA A 287 -3.94 -4.71 24.68
N VAL A 288 -4.58 -4.46 25.82
CA VAL A 288 -5.23 -3.17 26.11
C VAL A 288 -4.21 -2.03 26.08
N MET A 289 -3.05 -2.20 26.70
CA MET A 289 -1.98 -1.18 26.68
C MET A 289 -1.55 -0.84 25.26
N LYS A 290 -1.39 -1.83 24.39
CA LYS A 290 -1.01 -1.63 22.99
C LYS A 290 -2.12 -0.96 22.17
N PHE A 291 -3.40 -1.36 22.34
CA PHE A 291 -4.52 -0.67 21.70
C PHE A 291 -4.65 0.79 22.16
N GLU A 292 -4.48 1.07 23.45
CA GLU A 292 -4.47 2.46 23.95
C GLU A 292 -3.28 3.24 23.38
N HIS A 293 -2.11 2.59 23.23
CA HIS A 293 -0.96 3.23 22.61
C HIS A 293 -1.21 3.57 21.12
N CYS A 294 -1.93 2.74 20.36
CA CYS A 294 -2.31 3.07 18.98
C CYS A 294 -3.02 4.43 18.89
N LYS A 295 -3.87 4.74 19.87
CA LYS A 295 -4.69 5.97 19.91
C LYS A 295 -3.85 7.23 20.16
N THR A 296 -2.58 7.11 20.55
CA THR A 296 -1.67 8.26 20.68
C THR A 296 -1.06 8.71 19.37
N SER A 297 -1.15 7.90 18.31
CA SER A 297 -0.65 8.24 16.98
C SER A 297 -1.64 9.12 16.22
N THR A 298 -1.13 10.14 15.54
CA THR A 298 -1.94 11.01 14.66
C THR A 298 -2.16 10.42 13.27
N GLU A 299 -1.36 9.41 12.88
CA GLU A 299 -1.41 8.78 11.56
C GLU A 299 -1.54 7.26 11.70
N CYS A 300 -2.23 6.63 10.76
CA CYS A 300 -2.31 5.19 10.57
C CYS A 300 -2.43 4.88 9.08
N LYS A 301 -2.00 3.68 8.67
CA LYS A 301 -2.19 3.18 7.31
C LYS A 301 -3.63 2.70 7.13
N ILE A 302 -4.09 1.84 8.03
CA ILE A 302 -5.46 1.29 8.03
C ILE A 302 -6.33 2.21 8.88
N GLU A 303 -7.35 2.82 8.26
CA GLU A 303 -8.30 3.68 8.94
C GLU A 303 -8.89 3.00 10.18
N GLY A 304 -8.81 3.68 11.30
CA GLY A 304 -9.39 3.24 12.57
C GLY A 304 -8.45 2.48 13.49
N THR A 305 -7.28 2.02 13.05
CA THR A 305 -6.32 1.33 13.94
C THR A 305 -5.86 2.21 15.08
N ASN A 306 -5.75 3.52 14.85
CA ASN A 306 -5.45 4.51 15.88
C ASN A 306 -6.69 5.12 16.57
N SER A 307 -7.87 4.52 16.42
CA SER A 307 -9.11 5.06 16.97
C SER A 307 -10.16 3.98 17.22
N TYR A 308 -11.25 3.95 16.44
CA TYR A 308 -12.42 3.11 16.70
C TYR A 308 -12.15 1.60 16.63
N LEU A 309 -11.20 1.14 15.83
CA LEU A 309 -10.83 -0.29 15.81
C LEU A 309 -10.10 -0.70 17.09
N ALA A 310 -9.24 0.18 17.63
CA ALA A 310 -8.60 -0.07 18.93
C ALA A 310 -9.65 -0.12 20.05
N ASP A 311 -10.55 0.86 20.12
CA ASP A 311 -11.64 0.87 21.11
C ASP A 311 -12.55 -0.36 20.97
N TYR A 312 -12.88 -0.78 19.75
CA TYR A 312 -13.69 -1.99 19.55
C TYR A 312 -13.02 -3.22 20.16
N ASN A 313 -11.73 -3.45 19.90
CA ASN A 313 -11.02 -4.61 20.44
C ASN A 313 -10.84 -4.54 21.96
N ILE A 314 -10.62 -3.35 22.53
CA ILE A 314 -10.64 -3.15 23.99
C ILE A 314 -12.00 -3.53 24.56
N GLY A 315 -13.08 -3.08 23.92
CA GLY A 315 -14.44 -3.46 24.29
C GLY A 315 -14.66 -4.97 24.26
N VAL A 316 -14.17 -5.66 23.22
CA VAL A 316 -14.23 -7.14 23.14
C VAL A 316 -13.48 -7.80 24.29
N ILE A 317 -12.30 -7.32 24.66
CA ILE A 317 -11.53 -7.85 25.80
C ILE A 317 -12.32 -7.70 27.09
N TYR A 318 -12.84 -6.51 27.39
CA TYR A 318 -13.60 -6.27 28.62
C TYR A 318 -14.89 -7.10 28.68
N GLU A 319 -15.56 -7.24 27.54
CA GLU A 319 -16.75 -8.09 27.45
C GLU A 319 -16.42 -9.56 27.73
N CYS A 320 -15.35 -10.09 27.15
CA CYS A 320 -14.89 -11.47 27.41
C CYS A 320 -14.51 -11.70 28.88
N LEU A 321 -14.02 -10.66 29.55
CA LEU A 321 -13.66 -10.70 30.99
C LEU A 321 -14.87 -10.46 31.93
N GLY A 322 -16.06 -10.18 31.39
CA GLY A 322 -17.28 -9.94 32.18
C GLY A 322 -17.44 -8.49 32.67
N PHE A 323 -16.58 -7.55 32.24
CA PHE A 323 -16.67 -6.13 32.60
C PHE A 323 -17.59 -5.38 31.61
N ALA A 324 -18.89 -5.63 31.70
CA ALA A 324 -19.89 -5.16 30.75
C ALA A 324 -19.91 -3.62 30.61
N ASP A 325 -19.80 -2.89 31.74
CA ASP A 325 -19.84 -1.41 31.73
C ASP A 325 -18.65 -0.81 30.98
N GLU A 326 -17.44 -1.35 31.20
CA GLU A 326 -16.24 -0.92 30.49
C GLU A 326 -16.34 -1.29 29.00
N ALA A 327 -16.85 -2.48 28.67
CA ALA A 327 -17.09 -2.87 27.28
C ALA A 327 -18.04 -1.89 26.58
N VAL A 328 -19.17 -1.54 27.20
CA VAL A 328 -20.14 -0.57 26.68
C VAL A 328 -19.49 0.81 26.45
N LYS A 329 -18.64 1.27 27.37
CA LYS A 329 -17.92 2.52 27.24
C LYS A 329 -17.07 2.57 25.96
N HIS A 330 -16.27 1.52 25.72
CA HIS A 330 -15.41 1.42 24.56
C HIS A 330 -16.22 1.23 23.26
N TYR A 331 -17.29 0.41 23.27
CA TYR A 331 -18.16 0.29 22.08
C TYR A 331 -18.86 1.61 21.72
N LYS A 332 -19.25 2.43 22.70
CA LYS A 332 -19.80 3.79 22.45
C LYS A 332 -18.75 4.72 21.83
N ALA A 333 -17.49 4.60 22.22
CA ALA A 333 -16.40 5.39 21.63
C ALA A 333 -16.20 5.10 20.13
N CYS A 334 -16.60 3.92 19.64
CA CYS A 334 -16.53 3.54 18.24
C CYS A 334 -17.55 4.26 17.33
N LYS A 335 -18.44 5.09 17.88
CA LYS A 335 -19.44 5.88 17.13
C LYS A 335 -20.31 5.01 16.20
N ASN A 336 -20.17 5.20 14.88
CA ASN A 336 -20.99 4.55 13.86
C ASN A 336 -20.42 3.20 13.37
N TYR A 337 -19.41 2.65 14.04
CA TYR A 337 -18.84 1.37 13.63
C TYR A 337 -19.85 0.23 13.83
N SER A 338 -20.25 -0.44 12.74
CA SER A 338 -21.39 -1.36 12.70
C SER A 338 -21.24 -2.52 13.68
N LEU A 339 -20.03 -3.07 13.83
CA LEU A 339 -19.78 -4.18 14.74
C LEU A 339 -19.95 -3.76 16.22
N ALA A 340 -19.49 -2.57 16.59
CA ALA A 340 -19.68 -2.04 17.94
C ALA A 340 -21.15 -1.76 18.24
N LEU A 341 -21.89 -1.19 17.27
CA LEU A 341 -23.34 -0.97 17.41
C LEU A 341 -24.12 -2.28 17.62
N ASN A 342 -23.71 -3.34 16.92
CA ASN A 342 -24.32 -4.67 17.12
C ASN A 342 -24.04 -5.23 18.51
N ARG A 343 -22.81 -5.05 19.06
CA ARG A 343 -22.48 -5.47 20.43
C ARG A 343 -23.28 -4.68 21.47
N LEU A 344 -23.41 -3.36 21.32
CA LEU A 344 -24.22 -2.53 22.20
C LEU A 344 -25.68 -2.98 22.25
N LYS A 345 -26.27 -3.34 21.09
CA LYS A 345 -27.65 -3.87 21.06
C LYS A 345 -27.77 -5.18 21.81
N LEU A 346 -26.78 -6.06 21.79
CA LEU A 346 -26.78 -7.33 22.48
C LEU A 346 -26.63 -7.15 24.00
N LEU A 347 -25.76 -6.26 24.46
CA LEU A 347 -25.51 -5.99 25.87
C LEU A 347 -26.70 -5.29 26.56
N HIS A 348 -27.47 -4.49 25.84
CA HIS A 348 -28.71 -3.89 26.38
C HIS A 348 -29.92 -4.84 26.43
N LYS A 349 -29.77 -6.06 25.88
CA LYS A 349 -30.83 -7.10 25.97
C LYS A 349 -30.59 -8.10 27.11
N LEU A 350 -29.47 -8.01 27.80
CA LEU A 350 -29.13 -8.76 29.00
C LEU A 350 -29.42 -7.92 30.24
#